data_490db62285b65ac999ed8b8c771665a6
#
_entry.id   490db62285b65ac999ed8b8c771665a6
#
_cell.length_a   1.000
_cell.length_b   1.000
_cell.length_c   1.000
_cell.angle_alpha   90.00
_cell.angle_beta   90.00
_cell.angle_gamma   90.00
#
_symmetry.space_group_name_H-M   'P 1'
#
loop_
_entity.id
_entity.type
_entity.pdbx_description
1 polymer ?
#
loop_
_entity_poly.entity_id
_entity_poly.type
_entity_poly.pdbx_seq_one_letter_code
_entity_poly.pdbx_strand_id
1 'polypeptide(L)'
;GKHIINKNHYDFSEGDLFLLTPEDTHNFTVFDTTTFCIIDFTESFFSENAKKKSDKADLSRFFKELEYVFHNHHNIHGNIVAENDKMMYEVLINQLLNEEDSDRQYKFIIVQNIVFLLLHFVARNIQENIIAHSKLKDPKNKIYEIITYIQQNIYEKNLIKLNALADNFNKSPDHLNRYFKRETGKTIKNYIIDYKIELIKTRLKHSNLSISEIADELNFTDGSHLNKIFKKAYGKTAYQYKDTIN
;
A
#
# COMPACT_ATOMS: atom_id res chain seq x y z
N GLY A 1 -6.21 -16.15 -20.93
CA GLY A 1 -7.33 -15.20 -20.91
C GLY A 1 -6.91 -13.75 -20.84
N LYS A 2 -7.87 -12.84 -20.70
CA LYS A 2 -7.64 -11.39 -20.49
C LYS A 2 -8.33 -10.92 -19.22
N HIS A 3 -7.61 -10.17 -18.40
CA HIS A 3 -8.13 -9.47 -17.23
C HIS A 3 -8.21 -7.97 -17.54
N ILE A 4 -9.38 -7.40 -17.41
CA ILE A 4 -9.60 -5.96 -17.63
C ILE A 4 -9.72 -5.32 -16.25
N ILE A 5 -8.81 -4.43 -15.91
CA ILE A 5 -8.78 -3.69 -14.64
C ILE A 5 -8.81 -2.20 -14.96
N ASN A 6 -9.81 -1.48 -14.47
CA ASN A 6 -9.95 -0.03 -14.69
C ASN A 6 -9.80 0.38 -16.17
N LYS A 7 -10.40 -0.40 -17.08
CA LYS A 7 -10.34 -0.27 -18.56
C LYS A 7 -9.00 -0.63 -19.20
N ASN A 8 -7.97 -1.03 -18.42
CA ASN A 8 -6.72 -1.54 -18.97
C ASN A 8 -6.82 -3.05 -19.16
N HIS A 9 -6.23 -3.56 -20.24
CA HIS A 9 -6.29 -4.97 -20.63
C HIS A 9 -4.94 -5.63 -20.33
N TYR A 10 -4.98 -6.74 -19.60
CA TYR A 10 -3.81 -7.53 -19.24
C TYR A 10 -4.05 -8.99 -19.67
N ASP A 11 -3.11 -9.58 -20.39
CA ASP A 11 -3.14 -11.02 -20.63
C ASP A 11 -2.79 -11.72 -19.32
N PHE A 12 -3.41 -12.88 -19.06
CA PHE A 12 -3.09 -13.72 -17.92
C PHE A 12 -2.93 -15.17 -18.29
N SER A 13 -2.09 -15.84 -17.52
CA SER A 13 -1.77 -17.26 -17.63
C SER A 13 -1.82 -17.91 -16.26
N GLU A 14 -1.64 -19.25 -16.22
CA GLU A 14 -1.55 -20.00 -14.97
C GLU A 14 -0.43 -19.49 -14.08
N GLY A 15 -0.72 -19.31 -12.80
CA GLY A 15 0.19 -18.83 -11.78
C GLY A 15 0.32 -17.29 -11.72
N ASP A 16 -0.43 -16.54 -12.52
CA ASP A 16 -0.47 -15.08 -12.43
C ASP A 16 -1.30 -14.63 -11.22
N LEU A 17 -0.86 -13.56 -10.58
CA LEU A 17 -1.50 -12.95 -9.43
C LEU A 17 -1.75 -11.47 -9.70
N PHE A 18 -2.94 -11.02 -9.33
CA PHE A 18 -3.37 -9.63 -9.44
C PHE A 18 -3.80 -9.11 -8.08
N LEU A 19 -3.40 -7.89 -7.76
CA LEU A 19 -3.88 -7.18 -6.58
C LEU A 19 -4.99 -6.22 -7.00
N LEU A 20 -6.12 -6.34 -6.34
CA LEU A 20 -7.27 -5.48 -6.54
C LEU A 20 -7.63 -4.79 -5.22
N THR A 21 -8.09 -3.57 -5.31
CA THR A 21 -8.68 -2.85 -4.18
C THR A 21 -10.19 -2.74 -4.36
N PRO A 22 -10.97 -2.43 -3.31
CA PRO A 22 -12.42 -2.22 -3.43
C PRO A 22 -12.83 -1.10 -4.40
N GLU A 23 -11.88 -0.26 -4.82
CA GLU A 23 -12.12 0.85 -5.76
C GLU A 23 -11.90 0.42 -7.22
N ASP A 24 -11.29 -0.75 -7.45
CA ASP A 24 -11.01 -1.25 -8.79
C ASP A 24 -12.24 -1.89 -9.42
N THR A 25 -12.51 -1.54 -10.65
CA THR A 25 -13.46 -2.25 -11.51
C THR A 25 -12.71 -3.29 -12.33
N HIS A 26 -13.18 -4.54 -12.33
CA HIS A 26 -12.51 -5.56 -13.11
C HIS A 26 -13.47 -6.59 -13.71
N ASN A 27 -13.04 -7.23 -14.79
CA ASN A 27 -13.68 -8.42 -15.34
C ASN A 27 -12.67 -9.32 -16.07
N PHE A 28 -13.06 -10.56 -16.33
CA PHE A 28 -12.25 -11.54 -17.03
C PHE A 28 -12.89 -11.93 -18.36
N THR A 29 -12.06 -12.10 -19.40
CA THR A 29 -12.38 -12.82 -20.61
C THR A 29 -11.55 -14.10 -20.62
N VAL A 30 -12.21 -15.22 -20.40
CA VAL A 30 -11.57 -16.53 -20.26
C VAL A 30 -11.59 -17.25 -21.62
N PHE A 31 -10.45 -17.74 -22.09
CA PHE A 31 -10.33 -18.45 -23.38
C PHE A 31 -10.37 -19.96 -23.19
N ASP A 32 -9.83 -20.45 -22.05
CA ASP A 32 -9.79 -21.85 -21.67
C ASP A 32 -10.36 -22.04 -20.27
N THR A 33 -10.74 -23.26 -19.90
CA THR A 33 -11.19 -23.58 -18.53
C THR A 33 -10.15 -23.09 -17.51
N THR A 34 -10.58 -22.21 -16.60
CA THR A 34 -9.69 -21.54 -15.66
C THR A 34 -10.28 -21.59 -14.25
N THR A 35 -9.46 -21.97 -13.28
CA THR A 35 -9.79 -21.88 -11.85
C THR A 35 -9.15 -20.63 -11.28
N PHE A 36 -9.96 -19.82 -10.60
CA PHE A 36 -9.49 -18.61 -9.88
C PHE A 36 -9.49 -18.89 -8.39
N CYS A 37 -8.39 -18.53 -7.73
CA CYS A 37 -8.33 -18.42 -6.27
C CYS A 37 -8.46 -16.94 -5.91
N ILE A 38 -9.49 -16.59 -5.12
CA ILE A 38 -9.74 -15.23 -4.63
C ILE A 38 -9.46 -15.22 -3.14
N ILE A 39 -8.58 -14.34 -2.70
CA ILE A 39 -8.23 -14.15 -1.29
C ILE A 39 -8.72 -12.78 -0.87
N ASP A 40 -9.86 -12.76 -0.17
CA ASP A 40 -10.41 -11.55 0.44
C ASP A 40 -10.07 -11.51 1.93
N PHE A 41 -9.62 -10.37 2.40
CA PHE A 41 -9.32 -10.16 3.81
C PHE A 41 -9.66 -8.75 4.27
N THR A 42 -9.95 -8.61 5.55
CA THR A 42 -10.25 -7.34 6.21
C THR A 42 -9.20 -7.06 7.29
N GLU A 43 -9.14 -5.83 7.77
CA GLU A 43 -8.26 -5.47 8.90
C GLU A 43 -8.52 -6.33 10.14
N SER A 44 -9.79 -6.69 10.39
CA SER A 44 -10.17 -7.54 11.54
C SER A 44 -9.54 -8.93 11.48
N PHE A 45 -9.33 -9.50 10.29
CA PHE A 45 -8.66 -10.79 10.12
C PHE A 45 -7.29 -10.83 10.80
N PHE A 46 -6.56 -9.73 10.75
CA PHE A 46 -5.23 -9.64 11.36
C PHE A 46 -5.27 -9.28 12.85
N SER A 47 -6.31 -8.57 13.31
CA SER A 47 -6.40 -8.06 14.68
C SER A 47 -7.14 -8.99 15.65
N GLU A 48 -7.85 -10.00 15.16
CA GLU A 48 -8.76 -10.85 15.94
C GLU A 48 -8.08 -11.61 17.09
N ASN A 49 -6.79 -11.93 16.96
CA ASN A 49 -6.00 -12.61 18.00
C ASN A 49 -4.96 -11.72 18.70
N ALA A 50 -4.93 -10.42 18.42
CA ALA A 50 -4.01 -9.50 19.05
C ALA A 50 -4.38 -9.22 20.51
N LYS A 51 -4.02 -10.13 21.42
CA LYS A 51 -4.35 -10.05 22.86
C LYS A 51 -3.41 -9.12 23.63
N LYS A 52 -2.22 -8.84 23.15
CA LYS A 52 -1.20 -8.01 23.82
C LYS A 52 -1.03 -6.67 23.11
N LYS A 53 -0.61 -5.67 23.86
CA LYS A 53 -0.31 -4.33 23.31
C LYS A 53 0.85 -4.37 22.29
N SER A 54 1.81 -5.29 22.48
CA SER A 54 2.89 -5.59 21.54
C SER A 54 2.35 -6.08 20.18
N ASP A 55 1.41 -7.02 20.21
CA ASP A 55 0.84 -7.64 19.00
C ASP A 55 0.08 -6.61 18.16
N LYS A 56 -0.60 -5.65 18.84
CA LYS A 56 -1.28 -4.52 18.17
C LYS A 56 -0.29 -3.55 17.52
N ALA A 57 0.89 -3.35 18.13
CA ALA A 57 1.93 -2.50 17.57
C ALA A 57 2.55 -3.12 16.31
N ASP A 58 2.80 -4.43 16.33
CA ASP A 58 3.34 -5.18 15.19
C ASP A 58 2.35 -5.22 14.03
N LEU A 59 1.06 -5.41 14.32
CA LEU A 59 0.00 -5.33 13.32
C LEU A 59 -0.13 -3.92 12.72
N SER A 60 -0.10 -2.89 13.55
CA SER A 60 -0.13 -1.50 13.07
C SER A 60 1.05 -1.21 12.13
N ARG A 61 2.24 -1.74 12.44
CA ARG A 61 3.42 -1.62 11.57
C ARG A 61 3.20 -2.34 10.24
N PHE A 62 2.69 -3.56 10.27
CA PHE A 62 2.40 -4.32 9.06
C PHE A 62 1.39 -3.60 8.15
N PHE A 63 0.28 -3.08 8.72
CA PHE A 63 -0.67 -2.30 7.92
C PHE A 63 -0.05 -1.05 7.29
N LYS A 64 0.86 -0.39 8.01
CA LYS A 64 1.61 0.75 7.47
C LYS A 64 2.49 0.36 6.28
N GLU A 65 3.11 -0.81 6.32
CA GLU A 65 3.89 -1.36 5.22
C GLU A 65 2.98 -1.72 4.02
N LEU A 66 1.81 -2.31 4.28
CA LEU A 66 0.82 -2.62 3.23
C LEU A 66 0.20 -1.40 2.58
N GLU A 67 0.03 -0.30 3.29
CA GLU A 67 -0.49 0.93 2.69
C GLU A 67 0.35 1.42 1.53
N TYR A 68 1.67 1.29 1.63
CA TYR A 68 2.56 1.57 0.51
C TYR A 68 2.18 0.73 -0.73
N VAL A 69 1.87 -0.54 -0.52
CA VAL A 69 1.45 -1.47 -1.59
C VAL A 69 0.14 -1.01 -2.21
N PHE A 70 -0.88 -0.78 -1.40
CA PHE A 70 -2.21 -0.39 -1.89
C PHE A 70 -2.21 0.99 -2.57
N HIS A 71 -1.40 1.93 -2.12
CA HIS A 71 -1.29 3.23 -2.78
C HIS A 71 -0.49 3.20 -4.08
N ASN A 72 0.34 2.19 -4.27
CA ASN A 72 1.18 2.07 -5.46
C ASN A 72 0.75 0.95 -6.43
N HIS A 73 -0.31 0.18 -6.10
CA HIS A 73 -0.75 -0.93 -6.94
C HIS A 73 -1.13 -0.49 -8.36
N HIS A 74 -1.65 0.74 -8.54
CA HIS A 74 -1.94 1.30 -9.87
C HIS A 74 -0.69 1.49 -10.76
N ASN A 75 0.50 1.48 -10.17
CA ASN A 75 1.76 1.56 -10.93
C ASN A 75 2.21 0.20 -11.45
N ILE A 76 1.49 -0.87 -11.08
CA ILE A 76 1.76 -2.22 -11.52
C ILE A 76 0.79 -2.55 -12.63
N HIS A 77 1.35 -2.93 -13.73
CA HIS A 77 0.59 -3.30 -14.90
C HIS A 77 0.59 -4.83 -15.04
N GLY A 78 -0.53 -5.46 -14.67
CA GLY A 78 -0.74 -6.89 -14.87
C GLY A 78 -0.29 -7.79 -13.73
N ASN A 79 0.36 -8.90 -14.06
CA ASN A 79 0.84 -9.89 -13.10
C ASN A 79 1.90 -9.33 -12.14
N ILE A 80 1.72 -9.63 -10.85
CA ILE A 80 2.61 -9.14 -9.78
C ILE A 80 3.70 -10.15 -9.44
N VAL A 81 3.57 -11.39 -9.88
CA VAL A 81 4.51 -12.47 -9.52
C VAL A 81 5.84 -12.29 -10.24
N ALA A 82 6.92 -12.15 -9.46
CA ALA A 82 8.26 -12.28 -10.01
C ALA A 82 8.56 -13.74 -10.32
N GLU A 83 9.27 -14.01 -11.41
CA GLU A 83 9.56 -15.39 -11.87
C GLU A 83 10.25 -16.21 -10.77
N ASN A 84 11.17 -15.62 -10.02
CA ASN A 84 11.89 -16.26 -8.92
C ASN A 84 10.97 -16.64 -7.74
N ASP A 85 9.81 -16.03 -7.60
CA ASP A 85 8.88 -16.25 -6.50
C ASP A 85 7.74 -17.20 -6.86
N LYS A 86 7.56 -17.50 -8.13
CA LYS A 86 6.42 -18.25 -8.66
C LYS A 86 6.17 -19.56 -7.93
N MET A 87 7.21 -20.35 -7.73
CA MET A 87 7.12 -21.63 -6.99
C MET A 87 6.68 -21.42 -5.55
N MET A 88 7.12 -20.34 -4.89
CA MET A 88 6.73 -20.07 -3.52
C MET A 88 5.26 -19.64 -3.42
N TYR A 89 4.77 -18.84 -4.35
CA TYR A 89 3.35 -18.51 -4.42
C TYR A 89 2.50 -19.76 -4.58
N GLU A 90 2.87 -20.66 -5.48
CA GLU A 90 2.17 -21.94 -5.72
C GLU A 90 2.09 -22.78 -4.44
N VAL A 91 3.20 -22.95 -3.74
CA VAL A 91 3.25 -23.69 -2.46
C VAL A 91 2.35 -23.06 -1.41
N LEU A 92 2.40 -21.74 -1.25
CA LEU A 92 1.62 -21.02 -0.25
C LEU A 92 0.11 -21.05 -0.55
N ILE A 93 -0.28 -20.88 -1.81
CA ILE A 93 -1.69 -20.96 -2.22
C ILE A 93 -2.22 -22.41 -2.03
N ASN A 94 -1.47 -23.43 -2.41
CA ASN A 94 -1.87 -24.81 -2.20
C ASN A 94 -2.01 -25.13 -0.71
N GLN A 95 -1.11 -24.65 0.14
CA GLN A 95 -1.24 -24.82 1.59
C GLN A 95 -2.47 -24.10 2.15
N LEU A 96 -2.77 -22.90 1.64
CA LEU A 96 -3.94 -22.13 2.05
C LEU A 96 -5.25 -22.87 1.72
N LEU A 97 -5.35 -23.43 0.52
CA LEU A 97 -6.49 -24.26 0.09
C LEU A 97 -6.61 -25.54 0.95
N ASN A 98 -5.50 -26.20 1.27
CA ASN A 98 -5.50 -27.37 2.16
C ASN A 98 -5.94 -27.04 3.60
N GLU A 99 -5.64 -25.84 4.08
CA GLU A 99 -6.11 -25.41 5.41
C GLU A 99 -7.59 -25.06 5.40
N GLU A 100 -8.14 -24.53 4.29
CA GLU A 100 -9.55 -24.16 4.19
C GLU A 100 -10.46 -25.37 4.46
N ASP A 101 -10.12 -26.53 3.90
CA ASP A 101 -10.85 -27.77 4.03
C ASP A 101 -10.56 -28.54 5.34
N SER A 102 -9.72 -28.01 6.22
CA SER A 102 -9.26 -28.71 7.43
C SER A 102 -9.85 -28.12 8.71
N ASP A 103 -10.12 -28.98 9.70
CA ASP A 103 -10.43 -28.57 11.08
C ASP A 103 -9.23 -28.76 12.03
N ARG A 104 -8.02 -28.60 11.50
CA ARG A 104 -6.80 -28.82 12.28
C ARG A 104 -6.57 -27.74 13.31
N GLN A 105 -5.93 -28.13 14.39
CA GLN A 105 -5.44 -27.20 15.41
C GLN A 105 -4.46 -26.21 14.75
N TYR A 106 -4.51 -24.94 15.14
CA TYR A 106 -3.72 -23.84 14.59
C TYR A 106 -4.04 -23.40 13.14
N LYS A 107 -5.10 -23.92 12.49
CA LYS A 107 -5.55 -23.51 11.16
C LYS A 107 -5.51 -21.98 10.98
N PHE A 108 -6.18 -21.25 11.87
CA PHE A 108 -6.30 -19.79 11.75
C PHE A 108 -4.93 -19.10 11.74
N ILE A 109 -4.02 -19.49 12.64
CA ILE A 109 -2.70 -18.85 12.72
C ILE A 109 -1.82 -19.20 11.51
N ILE A 110 -1.97 -20.41 10.96
CA ILE A 110 -1.27 -20.83 9.74
C ILE A 110 -1.78 -20.02 8.55
N VAL A 111 -3.08 -19.94 8.35
CA VAL A 111 -3.70 -19.13 7.28
C VAL A 111 -3.27 -17.67 7.39
N GLN A 112 -3.32 -17.10 8.60
CA GLN A 112 -2.89 -15.73 8.85
C GLN A 112 -1.44 -15.49 8.44
N ASN A 113 -0.51 -16.39 8.82
CA ASN A 113 0.91 -16.26 8.45
C ASN A 113 1.13 -16.44 6.95
N ILE A 114 0.40 -17.33 6.27
CA ILE A 114 0.47 -17.48 4.82
C ILE A 114 0.03 -16.20 4.13
N VAL A 115 -1.10 -15.63 4.51
CA VAL A 115 -1.60 -14.35 3.94
C VAL A 115 -0.59 -13.23 4.18
N PHE A 116 -0.02 -13.14 5.39
CA PHE A 116 1.05 -12.18 5.69
C PHE A 116 2.24 -12.34 4.73
N LEU A 117 2.69 -13.57 4.52
CA LEU A 117 3.84 -13.84 3.66
C LEU A 117 3.54 -13.50 2.19
N LEU A 118 2.36 -13.87 1.70
CA LEU A 118 1.91 -13.51 0.35
C LEU A 118 1.91 -11.99 0.15
N LEU A 119 1.39 -11.23 1.11
CA LEU A 119 1.36 -9.77 1.05
C LEU A 119 2.76 -9.14 1.08
N HIS A 120 3.72 -9.72 1.82
CA HIS A 120 5.11 -9.27 1.80
C HIS A 120 5.78 -9.53 0.44
N PHE A 121 5.52 -10.69 -0.19
CA PHE A 121 5.99 -10.94 -1.55
C PHE A 121 5.40 -9.94 -2.54
N VAL A 122 4.10 -9.69 -2.46
CA VAL A 122 3.41 -8.67 -3.28
C VAL A 122 4.08 -7.31 -3.08
N ALA A 123 4.29 -6.89 -1.82
CA ALA A 123 4.92 -5.61 -1.50
C ALA A 123 6.32 -5.48 -2.11
N ARG A 124 7.15 -6.52 -1.97
CA ARG A 124 8.49 -6.57 -2.54
C ARG A 124 8.46 -6.46 -4.06
N ASN A 125 7.63 -7.26 -4.71
CA ASN A 125 7.54 -7.29 -6.17
C ASN A 125 7.03 -5.95 -6.75
N ILE A 126 6.08 -5.32 -6.06
CA ILE A 126 5.62 -3.96 -6.40
C ILE A 126 6.78 -2.97 -6.34
N GLN A 127 7.54 -2.99 -5.26
CA GLN A 127 8.67 -2.09 -5.07
C GLN A 127 9.75 -2.29 -6.13
N GLU A 128 10.10 -3.54 -6.41
CA GLU A 128 11.10 -3.89 -7.42
C GLU A 128 10.66 -3.47 -8.83
N ASN A 129 9.39 -3.68 -9.18
CA ASN A 129 8.83 -3.27 -10.46
C ASN A 129 8.81 -1.74 -10.64
N ILE A 130 8.44 -0.98 -9.61
CA ILE A 130 8.48 0.49 -9.65
C ILE A 130 9.91 0.96 -9.90
N ILE A 131 10.89 0.41 -9.18
CA ILE A 131 12.30 0.76 -9.32
C ILE A 131 12.83 0.36 -10.71
N ALA A 132 12.52 -0.83 -11.19
CA ALA A 132 12.94 -1.31 -12.50
C ALA A 132 12.37 -0.43 -13.64
N HIS A 133 11.07 -0.12 -13.60
CA HIS A 133 10.42 0.75 -14.59
C HIS A 133 11.03 2.16 -14.62
N SER A 134 11.38 2.69 -13.46
CA SER A 134 12.01 4.01 -13.36
C SER A 134 13.39 4.03 -14.00
N LYS A 135 14.18 2.98 -13.79
CA LYS A 135 15.53 2.84 -14.37
C LYS A 135 15.51 2.63 -15.89
N LEU A 136 14.50 1.94 -16.41
CA LEU A 136 14.34 1.73 -17.86
C LEU A 136 14.00 3.03 -18.60
N LYS A 137 13.22 3.94 -17.99
CA LYS A 137 12.85 5.24 -18.59
C LYS A 137 14.00 6.25 -18.57
N ASP A 138 14.71 6.35 -17.47
CA ASP A 138 15.91 7.18 -17.30
C ASP A 138 16.75 6.67 -16.12
N PRO A 139 17.90 6.01 -16.38
CA PRO A 139 18.77 5.49 -15.31
C PRO A 139 19.31 6.56 -14.34
N LYS A 140 19.27 7.83 -14.74
CA LYS A 140 19.71 8.97 -13.93
C LYS A 140 18.56 9.58 -13.11
N ASN A 141 17.32 9.21 -13.41
CA ASN A 141 16.15 9.75 -12.72
C ASN A 141 15.89 9.01 -11.41
N LYS A 142 16.24 9.64 -10.31
CA LYS A 142 16.05 9.11 -8.95
C LYS A 142 14.70 9.48 -8.31
N ILE A 143 13.77 10.03 -9.08
CA ILE A 143 12.52 10.55 -8.52
C ILE A 143 11.71 9.47 -7.82
N TYR A 144 11.65 8.28 -8.40
CA TYR A 144 10.90 7.16 -7.81
C TYR A 144 11.56 6.64 -6.53
N GLU A 145 12.90 6.64 -6.44
CA GLU A 145 13.60 6.29 -5.21
C GLU A 145 13.25 7.25 -4.08
N ILE A 146 13.17 8.56 -4.38
CA ILE A 146 12.80 9.59 -3.40
C ILE A 146 11.35 9.44 -2.98
N ILE A 147 10.43 9.21 -3.93
CA ILE A 147 9.01 8.99 -3.65
C ILE A 147 8.82 7.76 -2.76
N THR A 148 9.43 6.63 -3.14
CA THR A 148 9.38 5.38 -2.37
C THR A 148 9.89 5.57 -0.96
N TYR A 149 11.05 6.23 -0.80
CA TYR A 149 11.61 6.53 0.52
C TYR A 149 10.66 7.37 1.38
N ILE A 150 10.05 8.42 0.82
CA ILE A 150 9.08 9.26 1.52
C ILE A 150 7.86 8.43 1.96
N GLN A 151 7.32 7.61 1.09
CA GLN A 151 6.13 6.80 1.38
C GLN A 151 6.40 5.75 2.45
N GLN A 152 7.51 5.03 2.36
CA GLN A 152 7.92 4.02 3.35
C GLN A 152 8.20 4.62 4.73
N ASN A 153 8.67 5.86 4.78
CA ASN A 153 9.03 6.54 6.03
C ASN A 153 8.01 7.61 6.44
N ILE A 154 6.78 7.57 5.91
CA ILE A 154 5.79 8.64 6.12
C ILE A 154 5.42 8.84 7.60
N TYR A 155 5.50 7.79 8.39
CA TYR A 155 5.22 7.77 9.82
C TYR A 155 6.40 8.25 10.67
N GLU A 156 7.60 8.35 10.07
CA GLU A 156 8.84 8.74 10.75
C GLU A 156 9.14 10.22 10.46
N LYS A 157 8.53 11.11 11.26
CA LYS A 157 8.60 12.56 11.05
C LYS A 157 10.03 13.10 10.80
N ASN A 158 11.03 12.51 11.46
CA ASN A 158 12.40 12.98 11.34
C ASN A 158 13.05 12.56 10.02
N LEU A 159 12.71 11.40 9.45
CA LEU A 159 13.27 10.88 8.22
C LEU A 159 12.74 11.60 6.97
N ILE A 160 11.51 12.13 7.04
CA ILE A 160 10.88 12.84 5.90
C ILE A 160 11.06 14.37 5.95
N LYS A 161 11.83 14.91 6.90
CA LYS A 161 12.22 16.31 6.87
C LYS A 161 13.12 16.58 5.67
N LEU A 162 12.97 17.75 5.04
CA LEU A 162 13.71 18.11 3.83
C LEU A 162 15.23 17.94 4.00
N ASN A 163 15.79 18.33 5.15
CA ASN A 163 17.23 18.17 5.42
C ASN A 163 17.63 16.70 5.49
N ALA A 164 16.87 15.86 6.22
CA ALA A 164 17.15 14.43 6.33
C ALA A 164 17.06 13.71 4.95
N LEU A 165 16.06 14.09 4.15
CA LEU A 165 15.96 13.60 2.78
C LEU A 165 17.17 14.05 1.92
N ALA A 166 17.57 15.31 2.06
CA ALA A 166 18.71 15.85 1.33
C ALA A 166 20.02 15.11 1.68
N ASP A 167 20.22 14.84 2.98
CA ASP A 167 21.37 14.07 3.47
C ASP A 167 21.35 12.63 2.91
N ASN A 168 20.17 11.96 3.00
CA ASN A 168 20.01 10.57 2.50
C ASN A 168 20.30 10.43 0.99
N PHE A 169 19.94 11.45 0.20
CA PHE A 169 20.14 11.44 -1.25
C PHE A 169 21.41 12.19 -1.71
N ASN A 170 22.28 12.60 -0.78
CA ASN A 170 23.51 13.35 -1.04
C ASN A 170 23.29 14.60 -1.92
N LYS A 171 22.33 15.42 -1.54
CA LYS A 171 21.95 16.66 -2.22
C LYS A 171 21.77 17.80 -1.21
N SER A 172 21.89 19.05 -1.66
CA SER A 172 21.44 20.16 -0.82
C SER A 172 19.89 20.20 -0.77
N PRO A 173 19.28 20.68 0.32
CA PRO A 173 17.83 20.77 0.48
C PRO A 173 17.15 21.52 -0.69
N ASP A 174 17.71 22.64 -1.10
CA ASP A 174 17.16 23.43 -2.20
C ASP A 174 17.27 22.71 -3.55
N HIS A 175 18.39 22.04 -3.81
CA HIS A 175 18.56 21.26 -5.02
C HIS A 175 17.60 20.10 -5.06
N LEU A 176 17.45 19.35 -3.95
CA LEU A 176 16.53 18.22 -3.87
C LEU A 176 15.08 18.66 -4.11
N ASN A 177 14.65 19.75 -3.44
CA ASN A 177 13.28 20.25 -3.57
C ASN A 177 12.98 20.79 -4.98
N ARG A 178 13.94 21.49 -5.62
CA ARG A 178 13.81 21.94 -7.03
C ARG A 178 13.75 20.76 -8.00
N TYR A 179 14.62 19.77 -7.82
CA TYR A 179 14.60 18.54 -8.62
C TYR A 179 13.26 17.84 -8.49
N PHE A 180 12.81 17.60 -7.25
CA PHE A 180 11.53 16.94 -7.00
C PHE A 180 10.35 17.69 -7.62
N LYS A 181 10.33 19.04 -7.48
CA LYS A 181 9.27 19.86 -8.07
C LYS A 181 9.28 19.82 -9.60
N ARG A 182 10.43 19.78 -10.21
CA ARG A 182 10.56 19.66 -11.67
C ARG A 182 9.99 18.33 -12.18
N GLU A 183 10.28 17.22 -11.49
CA GLU A 183 9.88 15.88 -11.91
C GLU A 183 8.40 15.57 -11.57
N THR A 184 7.86 16.12 -10.47
CA THR A 184 6.51 15.78 -9.96
C THR A 184 5.49 16.90 -10.08
N GLY A 185 5.93 18.11 -10.41
CA GLY A 185 5.09 19.32 -10.36
C GLY A 185 4.86 19.89 -8.97
N LYS A 186 5.23 19.19 -7.90
CA LYS A 186 4.97 19.56 -6.49
C LYS A 186 6.26 19.64 -5.67
N THR A 187 6.28 20.52 -4.65
CA THR A 187 7.36 20.48 -3.66
C THR A 187 7.27 19.21 -2.81
N ILE A 188 8.39 18.77 -2.23
CA ILE A 188 8.43 17.62 -1.30
C ILE A 188 7.42 17.79 -0.17
N LYS A 189 7.35 18.99 0.43
CA LYS A 189 6.38 19.29 1.50
C LYS A 189 4.93 19.09 1.05
N ASN A 190 4.57 19.58 -0.13
CA ASN A 190 3.21 19.43 -0.66
C ASN A 190 2.90 17.97 -0.99
N TYR A 191 3.86 17.25 -1.55
CA TYR A 191 3.73 15.82 -1.83
C TYR A 191 3.47 15.02 -0.55
N ILE A 192 4.24 15.26 0.51
CA ILE A 192 4.05 14.60 1.82
C ILE A 192 2.65 14.91 2.38
N ILE A 193 2.20 16.16 2.26
CA ILE A 193 0.87 16.55 2.74
C ILE A 193 -0.22 15.82 1.93
N ASP A 194 -0.13 15.82 0.61
CA ASP A 194 -1.11 15.17 -0.27
C ASP A 194 -1.17 13.66 0.02
N TYR A 195 -0.01 13.00 0.19
CA TYR A 195 0.04 11.58 0.53
C TYR A 195 -0.59 11.31 1.91
N LYS A 196 -0.29 12.13 2.93
CA LYS A 196 -0.95 12.00 4.24
C LYS A 196 -2.47 12.19 4.17
N ILE A 197 -2.96 13.04 3.28
CA ILE A 197 -4.39 13.24 3.07
C ILE A 197 -5.04 11.97 2.52
N GLU A 198 -4.41 11.27 1.59
CA GLU A 198 -4.92 9.98 1.11
C GLU A 198 -4.92 8.93 2.23
N LEU A 199 -3.87 8.88 3.07
CA LEU A 199 -3.84 8.00 4.24
C LEU A 199 -4.97 8.32 5.24
N ILE A 200 -5.26 9.60 5.48
CA ILE A 200 -6.40 10.01 6.32
C ILE A 200 -7.71 9.46 5.74
N LYS A 201 -7.95 9.57 4.43
CA LYS A 201 -9.16 9.01 3.79
C LYS A 201 -9.29 7.52 4.03
N THR A 202 -8.21 6.79 3.81
CA THR A 202 -8.16 5.34 4.05
C THR A 202 -8.51 5.01 5.51
N ARG A 203 -7.94 5.73 6.49
CA ARG A 203 -8.25 5.56 7.90
C ARG A 203 -9.70 5.86 8.24
N LEU A 204 -10.23 6.97 7.72
CA LEU A 204 -11.63 7.36 7.94
C LEU A 204 -12.61 6.33 7.39
N LYS A 205 -12.28 5.69 6.27
CA LYS A 205 -13.15 4.74 5.56
C LYS A 205 -13.06 3.33 6.13
N HIS A 206 -11.87 2.90 6.56
CA HIS A 206 -11.59 1.50 6.84
C HIS A 206 -11.11 1.23 8.27
N SER A 207 -11.12 2.22 9.18
CA SER A 207 -10.75 2.02 10.58
C SER A 207 -11.71 2.72 11.54
N ASN A 208 -11.67 2.27 12.81
CA ASN A 208 -12.43 2.88 13.91
C ASN A 208 -11.64 4.00 14.62
N LEU A 209 -10.49 4.44 14.07
CA LEU A 209 -9.69 5.46 14.68
C LEU A 209 -10.44 6.80 14.78
N SER A 210 -10.23 7.49 15.89
CA SER A 210 -10.67 8.87 16.07
C SER A 210 -9.77 9.82 15.25
N ILE A 211 -10.27 11.02 14.98
CA ILE A 211 -9.49 12.06 14.28
C ILE A 211 -8.18 12.38 15.01
N SER A 212 -8.20 12.35 16.36
CA SER A 212 -6.99 12.58 17.16
C SER A 212 -5.98 11.45 17.00
N GLU A 213 -6.41 10.20 17.02
CA GLU A 213 -5.50 9.05 16.80
C GLU A 213 -4.91 9.07 15.40
N ILE A 214 -5.69 9.40 14.37
CA ILE A 214 -5.19 9.58 13.00
C ILE A 214 -4.17 10.74 12.92
N ALA A 215 -4.44 11.84 13.64
CA ALA A 215 -3.52 12.97 13.67
C ALA A 215 -2.19 12.59 14.32
N ASP A 216 -2.21 11.90 15.44
CA ASP A 216 -1.02 11.41 16.14
C ASP A 216 -0.24 10.42 15.27
N GLU A 217 -0.92 9.44 14.67
CA GLU A 217 -0.31 8.45 13.79
C GLU A 217 0.44 9.10 12.61
N LEU A 218 -0.19 10.08 11.97
CA LEU A 218 0.37 10.75 10.79
C LEU A 218 1.23 11.99 11.16
N ASN A 219 1.58 12.15 12.43
CA ASN A 219 2.42 13.26 12.91
C ASN A 219 1.88 14.66 12.57
N PHE A 220 0.58 14.87 12.65
CA PHE A 220 0.00 16.20 12.74
C PHE A 220 0.13 16.73 14.17
N THR A 221 0.06 18.05 14.35
CA THR A 221 0.15 18.68 15.67
C THR A 221 -1.02 18.26 16.56
N ASP A 222 -2.20 18.20 15.97
CA ASP A 222 -3.46 17.80 16.62
C ASP A 222 -4.55 17.55 15.57
N GLY A 223 -5.71 17.09 16.01
CA GLY A 223 -6.88 16.85 15.15
C GLY A 223 -7.43 18.12 14.48
N SER A 224 -7.24 19.30 15.07
CA SER A 224 -7.67 20.58 14.48
C SER A 224 -6.79 20.93 13.28
N HIS A 225 -5.50 20.73 13.40
CA HIS A 225 -4.53 20.90 12.31
C HIS A 225 -4.84 19.92 11.14
N LEU A 226 -5.08 18.65 11.46
CA LEU A 226 -5.51 17.65 10.46
C LEU A 226 -6.77 18.12 9.74
N ASN A 227 -7.83 18.49 10.48
CA ASN A 227 -9.09 18.96 9.89
C ASN A 227 -8.92 20.17 8.98
N LYS A 228 -8.07 21.13 9.36
CA LYS A 228 -7.78 22.32 8.54
C LYS A 228 -7.14 21.94 7.21
N ILE A 229 -6.17 21.03 7.23
CA ILE A 229 -5.46 20.58 6.03
C ILE A 229 -6.39 19.75 5.16
N PHE A 230 -7.15 18.82 5.75
CA PHE A 230 -8.10 17.98 5.04
C PHE A 230 -9.20 18.82 4.37
N LYS A 231 -9.77 19.80 5.09
CA LYS A 231 -10.77 20.72 4.53
C LYS A 231 -10.24 21.53 3.35
N LYS A 232 -8.96 21.94 3.40
CA LYS A 232 -8.33 22.66 2.29
C LYS A 232 -8.28 21.81 1.01
N ALA A 233 -8.09 20.49 1.14
CA ALA A 233 -7.99 19.58 0.01
C ALA A 233 -9.35 19.10 -0.52
N TYR A 234 -10.29 18.80 0.38
CA TYR A 234 -11.58 18.18 0.03
C TYR A 234 -12.81 19.06 0.22
N GLY A 235 -12.65 20.32 0.67
CA GLY A 235 -13.77 21.20 0.94
C GLY A 235 -14.57 20.86 2.20
N LYS A 236 -14.40 19.71 2.79
CA LYS A 236 -15.06 19.21 4.01
C LYS A 236 -14.03 18.87 5.08
N THR A 237 -14.40 18.98 6.36
CA THR A 237 -13.55 18.48 7.45
C THR A 237 -13.50 16.95 7.45
N ALA A 238 -12.50 16.36 8.09
CA ALA A 238 -12.41 14.90 8.25
C ALA A 238 -13.63 14.35 9.02
N TYR A 239 -14.18 15.08 9.99
CA TYR A 239 -15.46 14.72 10.64
C TYR A 239 -16.60 14.66 9.65
N GLN A 240 -16.82 15.72 8.87
CA GLN A 240 -17.87 15.74 7.86
C GLN A 240 -17.70 14.68 6.78
N TYR A 241 -16.47 14.35 6.44
CA TYR A 241 -16.19 13.28 5.48
C TYR A 241 -16.54 11.92 6.08
N LYS A 242 -16.17 11.65 7.34
CA LYS A 242 -16.51 10.39 8.05
C LYS A 242 -18.02 10.19 8.13
N ASP A 243 -18.80 11.26 8.42
CA ASP A 243 -20.26 11.20 8.49
C ASP A 243 -20.92 10.92 7.12
N THR A 244 -20.23 11.15 6.02
CA THR A 244 -20.78 10.89 4.65
C THR A 244 -20.51 9.47 4.15
N ILE A 245 -19.64 8.70 4.82
CA ILE A 245 -19.26 7.33 4.43
C ILE A 245 -19.81 6.26 5.38
N ASN A 246 -20.34 6.65 6.54
CA ASN A 246 -21.10 5.81 7.46
C ASN A 246 -22.61 5.98 7.17
#